data_9619510b65d0c77b7424534a469a4eef
#
_entry.id   9619510b65d0c77b7424534a469a4eef
#
_cell.length_a   1.000
_cell.length_b   1.000
_cell.length_c   1.000
_cell.angle_alpha   90.00
_cell.angle_beta   90.00
_cell.angle_gamma   90.00
#
_symmetry.space_group_name_H-M   'P 1'
#
loop_
_entity.id
_entity.type
_entity.pdbx_description
1 polymer ?
#
loop_
_entity_poly.entity_id
_entity_poly.type
_entity_poly.pdbx_seq_one_letter_code
_entity_poly.pdbx_strand_id
1 'polypeptide(L)'
;MRETTPPGRIERIHHLVRHMNEVERNLSGPCVRPKDAGTLILVDRSGRAPKVLLGKRNAGHVFMPGKYVFPGGRVDRADARMPVARPLAPELEALLMKRMLHPSPARARALALAAIRETFEETGIMLGAPANRPVAVPNGPWSAFARARVLPDLSTLQFIGRAITPPGRPRRFDARFFTVDASRIAHRLDGVTSPDAELIELVWMPLEEAAQLDLPAVTRV
;
A
#
# COMPACT_ATOMS: atom_id res chain seq x y z
N MET A 1 -0.56 10.41 -42.17
CA MET A 1 -0.33 10.24 -40.75
C MET A 1 -1.22 9.10 -40.28
N ARG A 2 -0.63 7.99 -39.81
CA ARG A 2 -1.41 6.86 -39.26
C ARG A 2 -1.66 7.16 -37.79
N GLU A 3 -2.92 7.38 -37.42
CA GLU A 3 -3.34 7.44 -36.00
C GLU A 3 -3.07 6.06 -35.39
N THR A 4 -2.11 6.01 -34.47
CA THR A 4 -1.89 4.80 -33.65
C THR A 4 -2.93 4.81 -32.55
N THR A 5 -3.92 3.94 -32.66
CA THR A 5 -4.89 3.66 -31.58
C THR A 5 -4.10 3.31 -30.31
N PRO A 6 -4.40 3.92 -29.17
CA PRO A 6 -3.68 3.60 -27.92
C PRO A 6 -3.89 2.12 -27.57
N PRO A 7 -2.86 1.43 -27.08
CA PRO A 7 -2.92 0.00 -26.76
C PRO A 7 -4.04 -0.31 -25.76
N GLY A 8 -4.77 -1.37 -25.98
CA GLY A 8 -5.84 -1.83 -25.09
C GLY A 8 -5.34 -2.12 -23.67
N ARG A 9 -6.26 -2.13 -22.67
CA ARG A 9 -5.93 -2.37 -21.25
C ARG A 9 -5.09 -3.64 -21.05
N ILE A 10 -5.40 -4.73 -21.74
CA ILE A 10 -4.68 -6.01 -21.67
C ILE A 10 -3.26 -5.89 -22.23
N GLU A 11 -3.08 -5.19 -23.33
CA GLU A 11 -1.77 -4.96 -23.95
C GLU A 11 -0.87 -4.11 -23.07
N ARG A 12 -1.42 -3.10 -22.39
CA ARG A 12 -0.68 -2.29 -21.39
C ARG A 12 -0.22 -3.14 -20.22
N ILE A 13 -1.08 -4.03 -19.70
CA ILE A 13 -0.71 -4.95 -18.63
C ILE A 13 0.41 -5.90 -19.08
N HIS A 14 0.30 -6.48 -20.27
CA HIS A 14 1.34 -7.36 -20.83
C HIS A 14 2.66 -6.64 -21.07
N HIS A 15 2.63 -5.37 -21.51
CA HIS A 15 3.83 -4.55 -21.66
C HIS A 15 4.49 -4.27 -20.31
N LEU A 16 3.71 -3.90 -19.29
CA LEU A 16 4.19 -3.67 -17.93
C LEU A 16 4.79 -4.93 -17.32
N VAL A 17 4.16 -6.08 -17.49
CA VAL A 17 4.68 -7.38 -17.02
C VAL A 17 5.98 -7.74 -17.72
N ARG A 18 6.10 -7.51 -19.03
CA ARG A 18 7.36 -7.70 -19.76
C ARG A 18 8.45 -6.77 -19.25
N HIS A 19 8.18 -5.49 -19.12
CA HIS A 19 9.14 -4.51 -18.61
C HIS A 19 9.59 -4.84 -17.17
N MET A 20 8.68 -5.25 -16.29
CA MET A 20 9.04 -5.75 -14.95
C MET A 20 9.92 -7.01 -15.02
N ASN A 21 9.81 -7.81 -16.08
CA ASN A 21 10.60 -9.00 -16.28
C ASN A 21 11.97 -8.72 -16.92
N GLU A 22 12.14 -7.63 -17.65
CA GLU A 22 13.36 -7.26 -18.39
C GLU A 22 14.37 -6.47 -17.55
N VAL A 23 13.92 -5.83 -16.44
CA VAL A 23 14.85 -5.13 -15.53
C VAL A 23 15.81 -6.14 -14.91
N GLU A 24 17.10 -5.83 -14.93
CA GLU A 24 18.21 -6.68 -14.47
C GLU A 24 17.89 -7.59 -13.29
N ARG A 25 18.01 -8.89 -13.50
CA ARG A 25 17.82 -9.94 -12.50
C ARG A 25 19.15 -10.63 -12.22
N ASN A 26 19.55 -10.65 -10.99
CA ASN A 26 20.63 -11.55 -10.59
C ASN A 26 20.04 -12.93 -10.29
N LEU A 27 20.10 -13.85 -11.26
CA LEU A 27 19.58 -15.21 -11.13
C LEU A 27 20.62 -16.18 -10.52
N SER A 28 21.87 -15.75 -10.32
CA SER A 28 22.92 -16.55 -9.71
C SER A 28 22.88 -16.56 -8.17
N GLY A 29 22.11 -15.65 -7.55
CA GLY A 29 21.94 -15.58 -6.12
C GLY A 29 20.83 -16.50 -5.57
N PRO A 30 20.75 -16.67 -4.24
CA PRO A 30 19.72 -17.50 -3.61
C PRO A 30 18.33 -16.94 -3.91
N CYS A 31 17.37 -17.85 -4.18
CA CYS A 31 15.98 -17.46 -4.40
C CYS A 31 15.33 -16.96 -3.09
N VAL A 32 15.30 -15.66 -2.89
CA VAL A 32 14.66 -15.02 -1.73
C VAL A 32 13.15 -15.23 -1.79
N ARG A 33 12.55 -15.74 -0.71
CA ARG A 33 11.06 -15.82 -0.62
C ARG A 33 10.45 -14.43 -0.52
N PRO A 34 9.38 -14.14 -1.29
CA PRO A 34 8.64 -12.89 -1.14
C PRO A 34 8.06 -12.76 0.27
N LYS A 35 8.20 -11.57 0.86
CA LYS A 35 7.58 -11.23 2.16
C LYS A 35 6.21 -10.63 1.92
N ASP A 36 5.23 -11.04 2.75
CA ASP A 36 3.89 -10.43 2.72
C ASP A 36 3.98 -8.92 2.95
N ALA A 37 3.26 -8.16 2.15
CA ALA A 37 3.19 -6.70 2.22
C ALA A 37 1.78 -6.19 1.91
N GLY A 38 1.45 -5.02 2.48
CA GLY A 38 0.23 -4.29 2.20
C GLY A 38 0.54 -2.89 1.69
N THR A 39 -0.14 -2.44 0.65
CA THR A 39 -0.03 -1.10 0.07
C THR A 39 -1.41 -0.49 0.03
N LEU A 40 -1.52 0.80 0.34
CA LEU A 40 -2.79 1.50 0.40
C LEU A 40 -2.86 2.65 -0.59
N ILE A 41 -3.93 2.66 -1.37
CA ILE A 41 -4.28 3.71 -2.31
C ILE A 41 -5.41 4.53 -1.67
N LEU A 42 -5.08 5.70 -1.13
CA LEU A 42 -6.10 6.64 -0.66
C LEU A 42 -6.65 7.41 -1.85
N VAL A 43 -7.97 7.46 -1.94
CA VAL A 43 -8.67 8.17 -3.02
C VAL A 43 -9.54 9.26 -2.41
N ASP A 44 -9.26 10.51 -2.76
CA ASP A 44 -10.10 11.65 -2.43
C ASP A 44 -11.08 11.92 -3.58
N ARG A 45 -12.37 11.79 -3.27
CA ARG A 45 -13.50 12.05 -4.20
C ARG A 45 -14.28 13.32 -3.85
N SER A 46 -13.76 14.15 -2.96
CA SER A 46 -14.44 15.38 -2.54
C SER A 46 -14.47 16.45 -3.64
N GLY A 47 -13.55 16.40 -4.60
CA GLY A 47 -13.44 17.35 -5.69
C GLY A 47 -14.07 16.85 -7.01
N ARG A 48 -13.95 17.68 -8.07
CA ARG A 48 -14.49 17.37 -9.40
C ARG A 48 -13.85 16.14 -10.05
N ALA A 49 -12.55 15.91 -9.80
CA ALA A 49 -11.81 14.74 -10.28
C ALA A 49 -11.24 13.98 -9.08
N PRO A 50 -11.29 12.65 -9.08
CA PRO A 50 -10.68 11.84 -8.01
C PRO A 50 -9.17 12.06 -7.96
N LYS A 51 -8.65 12.25 -6.75
CA LYS A 51 -7.20 12.36 -6.48
C LYS A 51 -6.72 11.17 -5.69
N VAL A 52 -5.46 10.80 -5.89
CA VAL A 52 -4.77 9.78 -5.09
C VAL A 52 -3.64 10.40 -4.31
N LEU A 53 -3.37 9.86 -3.12
CA LEU A 53 -2.21 10.25 -2.33
C LEU A 53 -1.00 9.46 -2.80
N LEU A 54 0.06 10.17 -3.14
CA LEU A 54 1.38 9.63 -3.45
C LEU A 54 2.43 10.24 -2.54
N GLY A 55 3.44 9.46 -2.21
CA GLY A 55 4.63 9.92 -1.52
C GLY A 55 5.85 9.84 -2.40
N LYS A 56 6.70 10.88 -2.38
CA LYS A 56 8.00 10.88 -3.06
C LYS A 56 9.05 10.26 -2.17
N ARG A 57 9.67 9.20 -2.62
CA ARG A 57 10.74 8.53 -1.87
C ARG A 57 12.02 9.37 -1.85
N ASN A 58 12.70 9.33 -0.70
CA ASN A 58 14.01 9.94 -0.56
C ASN A 58 14.99 9.35 -1.59
N ALA A 59 15.77 10.21 -2.25
CA ALA A 59 16.76 9.80 -3.27
C ALA A 59 17.91 8.94 -2.69
N GLY A 60 18.17 9.03 -1.39
CA GLY A 60 19.15 8.19 -0.69
C GLY A 60 18.68 6.77 -0.36
N HIS A 61 17.41 6.44 -0.62
CA HIS A 61 16.89 5.09 -0.34
C HIS A 61 17.38 4.04 -1.34
N VAL A 62 17.69 2.84 -0.84
CA VAL A 62 18.18 1.70 -1.65
C VAL A 62 17.12 1.15 -2.62
N PHE A 63 15.82 1.36 -2.30
CA PHE A 63 14.71 0.81 -3.09
C PHE A 63 13.86 1.91 -3.70
N MET A 64 13.84 1.99 -5.04
CA MET A 64 13.09 2.98 -5.83
C MET A 64 13.36 4.46 -5.42
N PRO A 65 14.62 4.93 -5.43
CA PRO A 65 14.97 6.29 -5.02
C PRO A 65 14.28 7.34 -5.91
N GLY A 66 13.78 8.41 -5.29
CA GLY A 66 13.21 9.57 -5.97
C GLY A 66 11.87 9.34 -6.68
N LYS A 67 11.34 8.11 -6.68
CA LYS A 67 10.06 7.79 -7.34
C LYS A 67 8.87 8.12 -6.45
N TYR A 68 7.74 8.39 -7.10
CA TYR A 68 6.46 8.48 -6.41
C TYR A 68 5.86 7.08 -6.22
N VAL A 69 5.38 6.80 -5.02
CA VAL A 69 4.83 5.50 -4.64
C VAL A 69 3.56 5.69 -3.79
N PHE A 70 2.73 4.66 -3.76
CA PHE A 70 1.70 4.55 -2.72
C PHE A 70 2.34 4.12 -1.40
N PRO A 71 1.87 4.62 -0.24
CA PRO A 71 2.34 4.18 1.06
C PRO A 71 2.10 2.68 1.24
N GLY A 72 3.06 2.01 1.87
CA GLY A 72 2.93 0.59 2.12
C GLY A 72 4.24 -0.12 2.37
N GLY A 73 4.16 -1.26 3.04
CA GLY A 73 5.33 -2.02 3.40
C GLY A 73 5.02 -3.42 3.90
N ARG A 74 5.98 -4.01 4.61
CA ARG A 74 5.98 -5.40 5.02
C ARG A 74 5.03 -5.62 6.20
N VAL A 75 4.32 -6.77 6.20
CA VAL A 75 3.57 -7.24 7.37
C VAL A 75 4.50 -7.46 8.56
N ASP A 76 4.14 -6.86 9.70
CA ASP A 76 4.77 -7.12 11.00
C ASP A 76 3.91 -8.10 11.84
N ARG A 77 4.55 -8.77 12.80
CA ARG A 77 3.84 -9.67 13.73
C ARG A 77 2.82 -8.93 14.60
N ALA A 78 3.04 -7.65 14.86
CA ALA A 78 2.14 -6.80 15.61
C ALA A 78 0.81 -6.57 14.86
N ASP A 79 0.83 -6.53 13.53
CA ASP A 79 -0.35 -6.28 12.71
C ASP A 79 -1.45 -7.32 12.98
N ALA A 80 -1.11 -8.60 13.06
CA ALA A 80 -2.09 -9.65 13.33
C ALA A 80 -2.81 -9.50 14.69
N ARG A 81 -2.20 -8.78 15.64
CA ARG A 81 -2.70 -8.60 17.01
C ARG A 81 -3.41 -7.27 17.25
N MET A 82 -3.32 -6.32 16.28
CA MET A 82 -3.98 -5.03 16.43
C MET A 82 -5.51 -5.18 16.46
N PRO A 83 -6.22 -4.70 17.49
CA PRO A 83 -7.68 -4.68 17.48
C PRO A 83 -8.22 -3.75 16.40
N VAL A 84 -9.42 -4.02 15.92
CA VAL A 84 -10.08 -3.26 14.84
C VAL A 84 -11.48 -2.83 15.27
N ALA A 85 -11.94 -1.70 14.76
CA ALA A 85 -13.31 -1.23 14.94
C ALA A 85 -14.31 -2.15 14.22
N ARG A 86 -13.98 -2.54 12.98
CA ARG A 86 -14.76 -3.48 12.17
C ARG A 86 -13.81 -4.39 11.38
N PRO A 87 -14.13 -5.69 11.25
CA PRO A 87 -13.30 -6.64 10.52
C PRO A 87 -13.38 -6.41 8.99
N LEU A 88 -12.59 -7.16 8.25
CA LEU A 88 -12.72 -7.30 6.80
C LEU A 88 -14.12 -7.80 6.45
N ALA A 89 -14.66 -7.32 5.33
CA ALA A 89 -15.82 -7.94 4.73
C ALA A 89 -15.51 -9.42 4.39
N PRO A 90 -16.44 -10.36 4.63
CA PRO A 90 -16.18 -11.79 4.41
C PRO A 90 -15.70 -12.11 3.00
N GLU A 91 -16.24 -11.42 1.99
CA GLU A 91 -15.89 -11.59 0.58
C GLU A 91 -14.44 -11.15 0.33
N LEU A 92 -14.03 -10.04 0.95
CA LEU A 92 -12.65 -9.55 0.84
C LEU A 92 -11.68 -10.50 1.56
N GLU A 93 -12.02 -10.97 2.76
CA GLU A 93 -11.20 -11.93 3.50
C GLU A 93 -11.00 -13.22 2.67
N ALA A 94 -12.07 -13.77 2.11
CA ALA A 94 -12.01 -14.96 1.26
C ALA A 94 -11.16 -14.71 0.00
N LEU A 95 -11.28 -13.51 -0.61
CA LEU A 95 -10.50 -13.14 -1.79
C LEU A 95 -9.00 -13.03 -1.47
N LEU A 96 -8.62 -12.44 -0.35
CA LEU A 96 -7.23 -12.33 0.09
C LEU A 96 -6.60 -13.69 0.37
N MET A 97 -7.37 -14.65 0.87
CA MET A 97 -6.90 -16.02 1.11
C MET A 97 -6.70 -16.83 -0.17
N LYS A 98 -7.33 -16.45 -1.29
CA LYS A 98 -7.12 -17.14 -2.58
C LYS A 98 -5.65 -17.09 -3.00
N ARG A 99 -5.12 -18.25 -3.41
CA ARG A 99 -3.71 -18.38 -3.86
C ARG A 99 -2.66 -17.95 -2.82
N MET A 100 -3.04 -17.89 -1.55
CA MET A 100 -2.11 -17.65 -0.47
C MET A 100 -1.50 -19.00 -0.04
N LEU A 101 -0.19 -19.04 0.15
CA LEU A 101 0.45 -20.19 0.78
C LEU A 101 0.13 -20.17 2.29
N HIS A 102 -0.46 -21.24 2.81
CA HIS A 102 -0.99 -21.31 4.18
C HIS A 102 -2.01 -20.20 4.48
N PRO A 103 -3.20 -20.24 3.84
CA PRO A 103 -4.22 -19.23 4.03
C PRO A 103 -4.78 -19.26 5.46
N SER A 104 -5.00 -18.08 6.02
CA SER A 104 -5.72 -17.94 7.28
C SER A 104 -6.36 -16.55 7.40
N PRO A 105 -7.50 -16.42 8.10
CA PRO A 105 -8.14 -15.13 8.39
C PRO A 105 -7.19 -14.16 9.09
N ALA A 106 -6.38 -14.63 10.03
CA ALA A 106 -5.39 -13.81 10.73
C ALA A 106 -4.34 -13.22 9.78
N ARG A 107 -3.90 -13.98 8.77
CA ARG A 107 -2.94 -13.50 7.78
C ARG A 107 -3.58 -12.54 6.78
N ALA A 108 -4.82 -12.79 6.35
CA ALA A 108 -5.57 -11.85 5.52
C ALA A 108 -5.75 -10.51 6.23
N ARG A 109 -6.14 -10.56 7.51
CA ARG A 109 -6.28 -9.40 8.37
C ARG A 109 -4.95 -8.64 8.54
N ALA A 110 -3.84 -9.35 8.77
CA ALA A 110 -2.52 -8.74 8.94
C ALA A 110 -2.04 -7.98 7.68
N LEU A 111 -2.37 -8.44 6.48
CA LEU A 111 -2.08 -7.73 5.22
C LEU A 111 -2.78 -6.37 5.15
N ALA A 112 -4.06 -6.32 5.53
CA ALA A 112 -4.85 -5.09 5.56
C ALA A 112 -4.33 -4.11 6.64
N LEU A 113 -4.01 -4.63 7.82
CA LEU A 113 -3.46 -3.84 8.92
C LEU A 113 -2.06 -3.31 8.60
N ALA A 114 -1.21 -4.09 7.94
CA ALA A 114 0.09 -3.60 7.48
C ALA A 114 -0.06 -2.40 6.54
N ALA A 115 -1.00 -2.45 5.59
CA ALA A 115 -1.26 -1.33 4.70
C ALA A 115 -1.67 -0.05 5.46
N ILE A 116 -2.51 -0.17 6.50
CA ILE A 116 -2.91 0.96 7.35
C ILE A 116 -1.75 1.47 8.21
N ARG A 117 -0.97 0.58 8.82
CA ARG A 117 0.17 0.95 9.66
C ARG A 117 1.25 1.67 8.86
N GLU A 118 1.67 1.11 7.74
CA GLU A 118 2.68 1.70 6.86
C GLU A 118 2.21 3.08 6.34
N THR A 119 0.91 3.20 5.98
CA THR A 119 0.35 4.50 5.62
C THR A 119 0.51 5.50 6.76
N PHE A 120 0.22 5.11 7.99
CA PHE A 120 0.42 5.99 9.14
C PHE A 120 1.90 6.34 9.35
N GLU A 121 2.79 5.36 9.33
CA GLU A 121 4.23 5.57 9.55
C GLU A 121 4.84 6.52 8.50
N GLU A 122 4.42 6.38 7.25
CA GLU A 122 4.98 7.15 6.14
C GLU A 122 4.29 8.52 5.93
N THR A 123 3.03 8.68 6.37
CA THR A 123 2.21 9.86 6.01
C THR A 123 1.57 10.57 7.21
N GLY A 124 1.60 9.98 8.39
CA GLY A 124 0.87 10.47 9.57
C GLY A 124 -0.65 10.26 9.52
N ILE A 125 -1.17 9.65 8.47
CA ILE A 125 -2.62 9.46 8.27
C ILE A 125 -3.10 8.20 8.99
N MET A 126 -4.04 8.35 9.93
CA MET A 126 -4.71 7.26 10.61
C MET A 126 -6.07 6.99 9.98
N LEU A 127 -6.26 5.76 9.51
CA LEU A 127 -7.51 5.28 8.94
C LEU A 127 -8.26 4.41 9.95
N GLY A 128 -9.52 4.70 10.18
CA GLY A 128 -10.29 3.95 11.14
C GLY A 128 -11.54 4.67 11.64
N ALA A 129 -11.93 4.31 12.85
CA ALA A 129 -13.06 4.90 13.55
C ALA A 129 -12.68 5.27 14.99
N PRO A 130 -13.33 6.25 15.60
CA PRO A 130 -13.11 6.60 17.01
C PRO A 130 -13.34 5.40 17.93
N ALA A 131 -12.46 5.22 18.90
CA ALA A 131 -12.62 4.24 19.98
C ALA A 131 -13.30 4.91 21.18
N ASN A 132 -14.46 4.41 21.57
CA ASN A 132 -15.24 4.97 22.69
C ASN A 132 -14.62 4.70 24.08
N ARG A 133 -13.64 3.79 24.14
CA ARG A 133 -12.93 3.42 25.39
C ARG A 133 -11.47 3.12 25.06
N PRO A 134 -10.56 3.22 26.05
CA PRO A 134 -9.18 2.77 25.87
C PRO A 134 -9.14 1.30 25.45
N VAL A 135 -8.29 0.99 24.49
CA VAL A 135 -8.08 -0.36 23.96
C VAL A 135 -6.59 -0.68 24.02
N ALA A 136 -6.25 -1.85 24.55
CA ALA A 136 -4.89 -2.34 24.53
C ALA A 136 -4.48 -2.65 23.07
N VAL A 137 -3.34 -2.10 22.67
CA VAL A 137 -2.78 -2.26 21.32
C VAL A 137 -1.34 -2.76 21.41
N PRO A 138 -0.80 -3.36 20.34
CA PRO A 138 0.62 -3.69 20.30
C PRO A 138 1.49 -2.43 20.43
N ASN A 139 2.69 -2.59 21.01
CA ASN A 139 3.69 -1.52 21.07
C ASN A 139 4.18 -1.11 19.67
N GLY A 140 4.89 0.01 19.61
CA GLY A 140 5.42 0.57 18.37
C GLY A 140 4.43 1.52 17.70
N PRO A 141 4.34 1.57 16.38
CA PRO A 141 3.49 2.51 15.65
C PRO A 141 2.02 2.49 16.06
N TRP A 142 1.50 1.31 16.42
CA TRP A 142 0.12 1.14 16.91
C TRP A 142 -0.19 1.90 18.20
N SER A 143 0.83 2.22 19.02
CA SER A 143 0.65 3.02 20.23
C SER A 143 0.12 4.43 19.92
N ALA A 144 0.41 5.00 18.75
CA ALA A 144 -0.14 6.28 18.33
C ALA A 144 -1.65 6.21 18.10
N PHE A 145 -2.14 5.10 17.55
CA PHE A 145 -3.58 4.85 17.36
C PHE A 145 -4.33 4.82 18.70
N ALA A 146 -3.74 4.18 19.74
CA ALA A 146 -4.33 4.19 21.07
C ALA A 146 -4.39 5.59 21.68
N ARG A 147 -3.31 6.39 21.54
CA ARG A 147 -3.27 7.79 22.02
C ARG A 147 -4.31 8.66 21.31
N ALA A 148 -4.46 8.50 20.00
CA ALA A 148 -5.46 9.21 19.20
C ALA A 148 -6.89 8.65 19.39
N ARG A 149 -7.07 7.56 20.14
CA ARG A 149 -8.34 6.84 20.29
C ARG A 149 -8.95 6.46 18.94
N VAL A 150 -8.14 5.93 18.04
CA VAL A 150 -8.54 5.43 16.72
C VAL A 150 -8.34 3.92 16.67
N LEU A 151 -9.31 3.19 16.17
CA LEU A 151 -9.16 1.78 15.82
C LEU A 151 -9.28 1.62 14.30
N PRO A 152 -8.39 0.85 13.66
CA PRO A 152 -8.48 0.58 12.23
C PRO A 152 -9.85 0.01 11.86
N ASP A 153 -10.41 0.47 10.76
CA ASP A 153 -11.67 -0.03 10.22
C ASP A 153 -11.40 -0.73 8.89
N LEU A 154 -11.40 -2.06 8.93
CA LEU A 154 -11.08 -2.87 7.76
C LEU A 154 -12.28 -3.06 6.82
N SER A 155 -13.51 -2.79 7.29
CA SER A 155 -14.73 -2.98 6.50
C SER A 155 -14.84 -2.03 5.30
N THR A 156 -14.05 -0.95 5.31
CA THR A 156 -14.06 0.08 4.26
C THR A 156 -13.02 -0.15 3.17
N LEU A 157 -12.13 -1.11 3.36
CA LEU A 157 -11.09 -1.44 2.39
C LEU A 157 -11.67 -2.20 1.20
N GLN A 158 -11.11 -1.92 0.03
CA GLN A 158 -11.38 -2.69 -1.18
C GLN A 158 -10.07 -3.24 -1.74
N PHE A 159 -10.09 -4.42 -2.32
CA PHE A 159 -8.92 -5.07 -2.91
C PHE A 159 -8.79 -4.68 -4.39
N ILE A 160 -7.63 -4.15 -4.76
CA ILE A 160 -7.32 -3.78 -6.15
C ILE A 160 -6.57 -4.89 -6.85
N GLY A 161 -5.57 -5.47 -6.21
CA GLY A 161 -4.75 -6.48 -6.86
C GLY A 161 -3.62 -7.01 -5.99
N ARG A 162 -2.90 -7.99 -6.54
CA ARG A 162 -1.73 -8.62 -5.95
C ARG A 162 -0.56 -8.54 -6.92
N ALA A 163 0.59 -8.12 -6.43
CA ALA A 163 1.83 -8.14 -7.19
C ALA A 163 2.93 -8.86 -6.40
N ILE A 164 3.62 -9.76 -7.09
CA ILE A 164 4.75 -10.50 -6.51
C ILE A 164 6.02 -10.06 -7.22
N THR A 165 7.00 -9.56 -6.46
CA THR A 165 8.30 -9.20 -7.03
C THR A 165 8.93 -10.42 -7.71
N PRO A 166 9.37 -10.31 -8.97
CA PRO A 166 9.99 -11.41 -9.71
C PRO A 166 11.22 -12.00 -8.99
N PRO A 167 11.58 -13.28 -9.25
CA PRO A 167 12.85 -13.87 -8.79
C PRO A 167 14.07 -13.06 -9.25
N GLY A 168 15.18 -13.20 -8.54
CA GLY A 168 16.45 -12.52 -8.87
C GLY A 168 16.53 -11.08 -8.35
N ARG A 169 15.60 -10.64 -7.51
CA ARG A 169 15.67 -9.35 -6.83
C ARG A 169 16.17 -9.52 -5.39
N PRO A 170 17.00 -8.59 -4.88
CA PRO A 170 17.56 -8.68 -3.52
C PRO A 170 16.48 -8.55 -2.44
N ARG A 171 15.39 -7.85 -2.73
CA ARG A 171 14.20 -7.73 -1.88
C ARG A 171 12.98 -8.12 -2.67
N ARG A 172 12.17 -9.02 -2.13
CA ARG A 172 10.95 -9.48 -2.79
C ARG A 172 9.77 -9.35 -1.84
N PHE A 173 8.66 -8.86 -2.40
CA PHE A 173 7.39 -8.70 -1.70
C PHE A 173 6.29 -9.45 -2.45
N ASP A 174 5.33 -9.95 -1.70
CA ASP A 174 4.04 -10.44 -2.14
C ASP A 174 3.01 -9.43 -1.64
N ALA A 175 2.85 -8.35 -2.40
CA ALA A 175 2.09 -7.18 -1.99
C ALA A 175 0.60 -7.29 -2.39
N ARG A 176 -0.28 -6.89 -1.45
CA ARG A 176 -1.72 -6.67 -1.69
C ARG A 176 -1.96 -5.18 -1.73
N PHE A 177 -2.63 -4.74 -2.80
CA PHE A 177 -3.03 -3.36 -3.00
C PHE A 177 -4.47 -3.20 -2.56
N PHE A 178 -4.68 -2.32 -1.60
CA PHE A 178 -6.00 -1.94 -1.11
C PHE A 178 -6.29 -0.51 -1.53
N THR A 179 -7.57 -0.16 -1.62
CA THR A 179 -8.01 1.23 -1.74
C THR A 179 -9.04 1.55 -0.67
N VAL A 180 -9.07 2.82 -0.29
CA VAL A 180 -10.02 3.38 0.66
C VAL A 180 -10.29 4.84 0.32
N ASP A 181 -11.50 5.31 0.59
CA ASP A 181 -11.86 6.72 0.43
C ASP A 181 -11.21 7.59 1.53
N ALA A 182 -10.72 8.76 1.15
CA ALA A 182 -10.07 9.70 2.07
C ALA A 182 -11.01 10.22 3.18
N SER A 183 -12.33 10.13 2.99
CA SER A 183 -13.32 10.43 4.04
C SER A 183 -13.22 9.48 5.26
N ARG A 184 -12.46 8.38 5.14
CA ARG A 184 -12.17 7.44 6.24
C ARG A 184 -10.94 7.80 7.06
N ILE A 185 -10.30 8.92 6.77
CA ILE A 185 -9.23 9.47 7.59
C ILE A 185 -9.83 9.94 8.91
N ALA A 186 -9.45 9.25 10.00
CA ALA A 186 -9.94 9.56 11.35
C ALA A 186 -9.07 10.59 12.07
N HIS A 187 -7.76 10.62 11.77
CA HIS A 187 -6.81 11.52 12.39
C HIS A 187 -5.59 11.72 11.49
N ARG A 188 -4.91 12.85 11.65
CA ARG A 188 -3.61 13.16 11.00
C ARG A 188 -2.61 13.60 12.06
N LEU A 189 -1.39 13.11 11.94
CA LEU A 189 -0.25 13.56 12.69
C LEU A 189 0.66 14.34 11.74
N ASP A 190 0.92 15.61 12.04
CA ASP A 190 1.79 16.45 11.22
C ASP A 190 3.27 16.15 11.46
N GLY A 191 4.14 16.56 10.53
CA GLY A 191 5.59 16.47 10.66
C GLY A 191 6.19 15.08 10.45
N VAL A 192 5.45 14.15 9.87
CA VAL A 192 5.96 12.80 9.57
C VAL A 192 6.91 12.82 8.37
N THR A 193 6.66 13.68 7.39
CA THR A 193 7.56 13.88 6.24
C THR A 193 8.68 14.84 6.61
N SER A 194 9.91 14.46 6.28
CA SER A 194 11.11 15.29 6.45
C SER A 194 12.15 14.92 5.39
N PRO A 195 13.20 15.73 5.18
CA PRO A 195 14.27 15.38 4.24
C PRO A 195 14.93 14.01 4.51
N ASP A 196 14.91 13.55 5.75
CA ASP A 196 15.48 12.26 6.17
C ASP A 196 14.45 11.14 6.27
N ALA A 197 13.16 11.43 6.09
CA ALA A 197 12.09 10.45 6.13
C ALA A 197 12.10 9.54 4.89
N GLU A 198 11.41 8.41 4.98
CA GLU A 198 11.23 7.50 3.83
C GLU A 198 10.49 8.18 2.68
N LEU A 199 9.42 8.91 2.98
CA LEU A 199 8.72 9.80 2.06
C LEU A 199 9.02 11.26 2.45
N ILE A 200 9.64 11.99 1.52
CA ILE A 200 10.05 13.38 1.75
C ILE A 200 8.95 14.40 1.39
N GLU A 201 7.97 13.97 0.62
CA GLU A 201 6.89 14.79 0.12
C GLU A 201 5.62 13.95 -0.04
N LEU A 202 4.46 14.52 0.27
CA LEU A 202 3.15 13.92 0.03
C LEU A 202 2.36 14.82 -0.92
N VAL A 203 1.76 14.22 -1.94
CA VAL A 203 0.97 14.95 -2.92
C VAL A 203 -0.36 14.26 -3.19
N TRP A 204 -1.45 15.04 -3.19
CA TRP A 204 -2.74 14.62 -3.70
C TRP A 204 -2.86 15.03 -5.17
N MET A 205 -2.95 14.07 -6.05
CA MET A 205 -2.86 14.28 -7.50
C MET A 205 -3.99 13.58 -8.23
N PRO A 206 -4.60 14.19 -9.26
CA PRO A 206 -5.54 13.51 -10.14
C PRO A 206 -4.91 12.26 -10.77
N LEU A 207 -5.70 11.20 -10.96
CA LEU A 207 -5.21 9.93 -11.51
C LEU A 207 -4.53 10.10 -12.88
N GLU A 208 -5.05 10.98 -13.72
CA GLU A 208 -4.50 11.24 -15.04
C GLU A 208 -3.10 11.87 -14.99
N GLU A 209 -2.90 12.80 -14.05
CA GLU A 209 -1.59 13.43 -13.80
C GLU A 209 -0.63 12.44 -13.14
N ALA A 210 -1.10 11.66 -12.16
CA ALA A 210 -0.31 10.64 -11.50
C ALA A 210 0.26 9.63 -12.51
N ALA A 211 -0.52 9.26 -13.53
CA ALA A 211 -0.08 8.33 -14.57
C ALA A 211 1.09 8.85 -15.42
N GLN A 212 1.36 10.17 -15.43
CA GLN A 212 2.47 10.78 -16.14
C GLN A 212 3.77 10.84 -15.33
N LEU A 213 3.69 10.56 -14.02
CA LEU A 213 4.86 10.55 -13.15
C LEU A 213 5.77 9.35 -13.43
N ASP A 214 7.05 9.47 -13.03
CA ASP A 214 7.97 8.33 -13.00
C ASP A 214 7.60 7.38 -11.83
N LEU A 215 6.58 6.57 -12.09
CA LEU A 215 6.07 5.58 -11.15
C LEU A 215 6.77 4.22 -11.37
N PRO A 216 6.96 3.44 -10.31
CA PRO A 216 7.28 2.02 -10.46
C PRO A 216 6.24 1.31 -11.32
N ALA A 217 6.67 0.33 -12.13
CA ALA A 217 5.77 -0.41 -13.02
C ALA A 217 4.54 -0.98 -12.30
N VAL A 218 4.71 -1.44 -11.05
CA VAL A 218 3.62 -1.97 -10.21
C VAL A 218 2.60 -0.91 -9.78
N THR A 219 2.97 0.37 -9.80
CA THR A 219 2.11 1.50 -9.41
C THR A 219 1.30 2.03 -10.61
N ARG A 220 1.72 1.71 -11.85
CA ARG A 220 1.09 2.17 -13.10
C ARG A 220 -0.12 1.34 -13.55
N VAL A 221 -0.54 0.34 -12.80
CA VAL A 221 -1.59 -0.62 -13.21
C VAL A 221 -3.00 -0.05 -13.08
#